data_1350fc328d3434621fed5562bb7adbe5
#
_entry.id   1350fc328d3434621fed5562bb7adbe5
#
_cell.length_a   1.000
_cell.length_b   1.000
_cell.length_c   1.000
_cell.angle_alpha   90.00
_cell.angle_beta   90.00
_cell.angle_gamma   90.00
#
_symmetry.space_group_name_H-M   'P 1'
#
loop_
_entity.id
_entity.type
_entity.pdbx_description
1 polymer ?
#
loop_
_entity_poly.entity_id
_entity_poly.type
_entity_poly.pdbx_seq_one_letter_code
_entity_poly.pdbx_strand_id
1 'polypeptide(L)'
;MLKKSLLSKECREISLAGVHHVVLRGFNYERVFNDEQDRRKFLEILHQITHPMDENGDPLPPYCTIYAYCLMTNHIHILLAEGTEQMSDTVERISEAYINY
;
A
#
# COMPACT_ATOMS: atom_id res chain seq x y z
N MET A 1 8.67 -20.50 1.30
CA MET A 1 9.20 -19.50 2.23
C MET A 1 8.68 -18.12 1.85
N LEU A 2 8.16 -17.41 2.81
CA LEU A 2 7.69 -16.05 2.56
C LEU A 2 8.88 -15.10 2.54
N LYS A 3 9.05 -14.39 1.44
CA LYS A 3 10.09 -13.37 1.32
C LYS A 3 9.75 -12.09 2.05
N LYS A 4 8.45 -11.79 2.09
CA LYS A 4 7.93 -10.53 2.60
C LYS A 4 6.93 -10.80 3.69
N SER A 5 6.86 -9.90 4.63
CA SER A 5 6.05 -10.11 5.80
C SER A 5 5.41 -8.78 6.21
N LEU A 6 4.17 -8.58 5.80
CA LEU A 6 3.39 -7.40 6.16
C LEU A 6 2.14 -7.86 6.92
N LEU A 7 2.30 -8.19 8.20
CA LEU A 7 1.22 -8.78 8.97
C LEU A 7 0.52 -7.82 9.91
N SER A 8 1.15 -6.69 10.23
CA SER A 8 0.56 -5.73 11.14
C SER A 8 0.21 -4.47 10.37
N LYS A 9 -1.03 -4.05 10.46
CA LYS A 9 -1.49 -2.83 9.81
C LYS A 9 -2.37 -2.03 10.76
N GLU A 10 -2.16 -0.72 10.76
CA GLU A 10 -2.99 0.23 11.47
C GLU A 10 -3.55 1.21 10.45
N CYS A 11 -4.82 1.54 10.59
CA CYS A 11 -5.48 2.47 9.71
C CYS A 11 -6.30 3.43 10.56
N ARG A 12 -5.97 4.72 10.52
CA ARG A 12 -6.63 5.74 11.32
C ARG A 12 -7.09 6.87 10.42
N GLU A 13 -8.37 7.21 10.49
CA GLU A 13 -8.88 8.41 9.84
C GLU A 13 -8.39 9.64 10.59
N ILE A 14 -7.76 10.59 9.88
CA ILE A 14 -7.15 11.76 10.49
C ILE A 14 -7.78 13.07 10.06
N SER A 15 -8.78 13.03 9.19
CA SER A 15 -9.48 14.24 8.77
C SER A 15 -10.93 13.94 8.40
N LEU A 16 -11.77 14.98 8.45
CA LEU A 16 -13.18 14.86 8.04
C LEU A 16 -13.31 14.65 6.52
N ALA A 17 -12.26 14.86 5.77
CA ALA A 17 -12.24 14.64 4.32
C ALA A 17 -11.92 13.19 3.94
N GLY A 18 -11.90 12.28 4.90
CA GLY A 18 -11.67 10.87 4.63
C GLY A 18 -10.21 10.50 4.40
N VAL A 19 -9.28 11.33 4.88
CA VAL A 19 -7.86 11.01 4.81
C VAL A 19 -7.48 10.06 5.94
N HIS A 20 -6.78 8.99 5.60
CA HIS A 20 -6.36 7.99 6.56
C HIS A 20 -4.84 7.93 6.62
N HIS A 21 -4.33 7.72 7.82
CA HIS A 21 -2.92 7.37 8.02
C HIS A 21 -2.84 5.86 8.19
N VAL A 22 -2.18 5.21 7.26
CA VAL A 22 -2.01 3.76 7.25
C VAL A 22 -0.56 3.44 7.59
N VAL A 23 -0.36 2.51 8.51
CA VAL A 23 0.97 2.01 8.87
C VAL A 23 0.98 0.50 8.62
N LEU A 24 1.95 0.06 7.81
CA LEU A 24 2.19 -1.35 7.55
C LEU A 24 3.52 -1.71 8.18
N ARG A 25 3.56 -2.80 8.94
CA ARG A 25 4.77 -3.23 9.64
C ARG A 25 5.16 -4.64 9.25
N GLY A 26 6.45 -4.91 9.31
CA GLY A 26 6.95 -6.26 9.18
C GLY A 26 6.54 -7.10 10.39
N PHE A 27 6.29 -8.38 10.15
CA PHE A 27 5.98 -9.34 11.21
C PHE A 27 7.17 -9.41 12.17
N ASN A 28 6.91 -9.30 13.48
CA ASN A 28 7.96 -9.29 14.50
C ASN A 28 9.02 -8.20 14.26
N TYR A 29 8.60 -7.06 13.70
CA TYR A 29 9.50 -5.96 13.38
C TYR A 29 10.60 -6.33 12.38
N GLU A 30 10.40 -7.38 11.60
CA GLU A 30 11.33 -7.77 10.55
C GLU A 30 11.38 -6.72 9.44
N ARG A 31 12.44 -6.79 8.65
CA ARG A 31 12.58 -5.90 7.49
C ARG A 31 11.45 -6.14 6.50
N VAL A 32 10.86 -5.05 6.03
CA VAL A 32 9.90 -5.08 4.91
C VAL A 32 10.66 -5.03 3.59
N PHE A 33 11.72 -4.21 3.54
CA PHE A 33 12.54 -4.05 2.34
C PHE A 33 13.94 -4.55 2.62
N ASN A 34 14.43 -5.46 1.78
CA ASN A 34 15.79 -5.98 1.88
C ASN A 34 16.78 -5.18 1.02
N ASP A 35 16.28 -4.56 -0.04
CA ASP A 35 17.11 -3.80 -0.97
C ASP A 35 16.26 -2.77 -1.72
N GLU A 36 16.91 -2.02 -2.60
CA GLU A 36 16.24 -0.99 -3.38
C GLU A 36 15.23 -1.55 -4.37
N GLN A 37 15.44 -2.76 -4.86
CA GLN A 37 14.51 -3.43 -5.76
C GLN A 37 13.16 -3.65 -5.07
N ASP A 38 13.18 -4.02 -3.80
CA ASP A 38 11.96 -4.21 -3.02
C ASP A 38 11.18 -2.90 -2.88
N ARG A 39 11.89 -1.78 -2.64
CA ARG A 39 11.26 -0.47 -2.54
C ARG A 39 10.62 -0.06 -3.86
N ARG A 40 11.33 -0.29 -4.97
CA ARG A 40 10.79 0.01 -6.30
C ARG A 40 9.54 -0.80 -6.59
N LYS A 41 9.54 -2.08 -6.19
CA LYS A 41 8.37 -2.93 -6.38
C LYS A 41 7.18 -2.41 -5.59
N PHE A 42 7.41 -1.98 -4.36
CA PHE A 42 6.35 -1.41 -3.55
C PHE A 42 5.77 -0.15 -4.18
N LEU A 43 6.63 0.75 -4.68
CA LEU A 43 6.18 1.96 -5.37
C LEU A 43 5.41 1.63 -6.65
N GLU A 44 5.82 0.60 -7.37
CA GLU A 44 5.10 0.12 -8.55
C GLU A 44 3.68 -0.34 -8.17
N ILE A 45 3.55 -1.04 -7.04
CA ILE A 45 2.25 -1.47 -6.53
C ILE A 45 1.38 -0.26 -6.22
N LEU A 46 1.92 0.76 -5.54
CA LEU A 46 1.20 1.99 -5.27
C LEU A 46 0.75 2.69 -6.55
N HIS A 47 1.61 2.68 -7.56
CA HIS A 47 1.26 3.26 -8.86
C HIS A 47 0.09 2.53 -9.50
N GLN A 48 0.09 1.20 -9.45
CA GLN A 48 -0.96 0.38 -10.04
C GLN A 48 -2.32 0.61 -9.40
N ILE A 49 -2.37 0.82 -8.09
CA ILE A 49 -3.64 1.05 -7.40
C ILE A 49 -4.17 2.46 -7.59
N THR A 50 -3.30 3.42 -7.89
CA THR A 50 -3.71 4.79 -8.18
C THR A 50 -3.94 5.02 -9.67
N HIS A 51 -3.48 4.09 -10.51
CA HIS A 51 -3.64 4.15 -11.97
C HIS A 51 -4.07 2.77 -12.50
N PRO A 52 -5.20 2.23 -12.02
CA PRO A 52 -5.63 0.92 -12.47
C PRO A 52 -6.09 0.94 -13.93
N MET A 53 -5.96 -0.20 -14.58
CA MET A 53 -6.41 -0.38 -15.96
C MET A 53 -7.24 -1.64 -16.07
N ASP A 54 -8.14 -1.67 -17.05
CA ASP A 54 -8.92 -2.86 -17.34
C ASP A 54 -8.13 -3.84 -18.22
N GLU A 55 -8.78 -4.92 -18.63
CA GLU A 55 -8.16 -5.96 -19.45
C GLU A 55 -7.64 -5.43 -20.79
N ASN A 56 -8.24 -4.37 -21.30
CA ASN A 56 -7.88 -3.77 -22.59
C ASN A 56 -6.82 -2.68 -22.45
N GLY A 57 -6.38 -2.40 -21.23
CA GLY A 57 -5.41 -1.33 -20.95
C GLY A 57 -6.04 0.04 -20.84
N ASP A 58 -7.37 0.13 -20.76
CA ASP A 58 -8.06 1.41 -20.60
C ASP A 58 -8.06 1.83 -19.12
N PRO A 59 -7.88 3.15 -18.85
CA PRO A 59 -7.84 3.63 -17.47
C PRO A 59 -9.15 3.38 -16.71
N LEU A 60 -9.02 2.95 -15.47
CA LEU A 60 -10.13 2.85 -14.52
C LEU A 60 -9.99 3.94 -13.47
N PRO A 61 -11.08 4.29 -12.76
CA PRO A 61 -10.98 5.23 -11.65
C PRO A 61 -10.02 4.68 -10.57
N PRO A 62 -9.23 5.54 -9.92
CA PRO A 62 -8.30 5.09 -8.89
C PRO A 62 -8.99 4.39 -7.72
N TYR A 63 -8.37 3.33 -7.21
CA TYR A 63 -8.86 2.67 -6.00
C TYR A 63 -8.72 3.56 -4.78
N CYS A 64 -7.70 4.41 -4.77
CA CYS A 64 -7.47 5.38 -3.70
C CYS A 64 -6.66 6.56 -4.25
N THR A 65 -6.57 7.62 -3.45
CA THR A 65 -5.66 8.74 -3.70
C THR A 65 -4.56 8.70 -2.66
N ILE A 66 -3.31 8.77 -3.06
CA ILE A 66 -2.16 8.80 -2.16
C ILE A 66 -1.61 10.21 -2.10
N TYR A 67 -1.52 10.77 -0.90
CA TYR A 67 -1.00 12.11 -0.69
C TYR A 67 0.47 12.11 -0.32
N ALA A 68 0.91 11.12 0.43
CA ALA A 68 2.30 11.03 0.88
C ALA A 68 2.60 9.61 1.33
N TYR A 69 3.86 9.25 1.34
CA TYR A 69 4.31 7.96 1.87
C TYR A 69 5.74 8.08 2.40
N CYS A 70 6.10 7.15 3.27
CA CYS A 70 7.45 7.03 3.77
C CYS A 70 7.79 5.54 3.90
N LEU A 71 8.80 5.09 3.16
CA LEU A 71 9.21 3.69 3.14
C LEU A 71 10.40 3.50 4.07
N MET A 72 10.15 3.00 5.26
CA MET A 72 11.21 2.72 6.23
C MET A 72 11.57 1.24 6.20
N THR A 73 12.68 0.87 6.79
CA THR A 73 13.21 -0.49 6.68
C THR A 73 12.22 -1.55 7.15
N ASN A 74 11.53 -1.31 8.25
CA ASN A 74 10.62 -2.30 8.84
C ASN A 74 9.18 -1.84 8.93
N HIS A 75 8.85 -0.66 8.39
CA HIS A 75 7.46 -0.20 8.35
C HIS A 75 7.29 0.85 7.26
N ILE A 76 6.03 1.07 6.90
CA ILE A 76 5.63 1.97 5.83
C ILE A 76 4.51 2.85 6.35
N HIS A 77 4.62 4.16 6.09
CA HIS A 77 3.54 5.11 6.37
C HIS A 77 2.94 5.58 5.06
N ILE A 78 1.63 5.60 4.97
CA ILE A 78 0.92 6.11 3.79
C ILE A 78 -0.23 7.00 4.25
N LEU A 79 -0.32 8.20 3.67
CA LEU A 79 -1.48 9.07 3.81
C LEU A 79 -2.32 8.92 2.55
N LEU A 80 -3.55 8.45 2.69
CA LEU A 80 -4.39 8.20 1.54
C LEU A 80 -5.86 8.44 1.85
N ALA A 81 -6.65 8.60 0.79
CA ALA A 81 -8.10 8.72 0.89
C ALA A 81 -8.74 7.63 0.03
N GLU A 82 -9.93 7.19 0.44
CA GLU A 82 -10.68 6.20 -0.31
C GLU A 82 -11.05 6.73 -1.70
N GLY A 83 -10.99 5.84 -2.68
CA GLY A 83 -11.48 6.08 -4.02
C GLY A 83 -12.67 5.17 -4.28
N THR A 84 -12.53 4.26 -5.25
CA THR A 84 -13.61 3.32 -5.59
C THR A 84 -13.69 2.13 -4.62
N GLU A 85 -12.65 1.92 -3.81
CA GLU A 85 -12.62 0.85 -2.81
C GLU A 85 -12.68 1.40 -1.40
N GLN A 86 -13.15 0.57 -0.47
CA GLN A 86 -13.04 0.87 0.96
C GLN A 86 -11.59 0.76 1.39
N MET A 87 -11.22 1.50 2.41
CA MET A 87 -9.84 1.56 2.91
C MET A 87 -9.28 0.18 3.24
N SER A 88 -10.07 -0.67 3.90
CA SER A 88 -9.62 -2.01 4.26
C SER A 88 -9.27 -2.86 3.05
N ASP A 89 -10.05 -2.75 1.97
CA ASP A 89 -9.80 -3.50 0.74
C ASP A 89 -8.54 -3.01 0.04
N THR A 90 -8.34 -1.70 0.00
CA THR A 90 -7.15 -1.11 -0.60
C THR A 90 -5.89 -1.52 0.14
N VAL A 91 -5.91 -1.44 1.47
CA VAL A 91 -4.76 -1.83 2.31
C VAL A 91 -4.44 -3.31 2.13
N GLU A 92 -5.47 -4.16 2.09
CA GLU A 92 -5.28 -5.58 1.86
C GLU A 92 -4.69 -5.86 0.47
N ARG A 93 -5.17 -5.15 -0.55
CA ARG A 93 -4.65 -5.27 -1.92
C ARG A 93 -3.15 -4.94 -1.97
N ILE A 94 -2.74 -3.86 -1.31
CA ILE A 94 -1.32 -3.47 -1.24
C ILE A 94 -0.51 -4.56 -0.56
N SER A 95 -0.97 -5.03 0.59
CA SER A 95 -0.26 -6.04 1.37
C SER A 95 -0.10 -7.35 0.60
N GLU A 96 -1.18 -7.83 0.00
CA GLU A 96 -1.15 -9.07 -0.77
C GLU A 96 -0.23 -8.97 -1.99
N ALA A 97 -0.30 -7.86 -2.71
CA ALA A 97 0.55 -7.68 -3.88
C ALA A 97 2.03 -7.71 -3.52
N TYR A 98 2.38 -7.12 -2.38
CA TYR A 98 3.77 -7.10 -1.93
C TYR A 98 4.22 -8.46 -1.38
N ILE A 99 3.37 -9.12 -0.60
CA ILE A 99 3.68 -10.44 -0.04
C ILE A 99 3.90 -11.46 -1.16
N ASN A 100 3.13 -11.36 -2.23
CA ASN A 100 3.21 -12.29 -3.36
C ASN A 100 4.29 -11.93 -4.38
N TYR A 101 5.02 -10.88 -4.13
CA TYR A 101 6.11 -10.45 -4.99
C TYR A 101 7.34 -11.33 -4.92
#